data_594ecdf3dfdfc803528545b313f3db32
#
_entry.id   594ecdf3dfdfc803528545b313f3db32
#
_cell.length_a   1.000
_cell.length_b   1.000
_cell.length_c   1.000
_cell.angle_alpha   90.00
_cell.angle_beta   90.00
_cell.angle_gamma   90.00
#
_symmetry.space_group_name_H-M   'P 1'
#
loop_
_entity.id
_entity.type
_entity.pdbx_description
1 polymer ?
#
loop_
_entity_poly.entity_id
_entity_poly.type
_entity_poly.pdbx_seq_one_letter_code
_entity_poly.pdbx_strand_id
1 'polypeptide(L)'
;DTDRSRGLGDVYKRQVSCYRYEKPQAGRLREFHQFGIEEYGTQDPVADAELISLVSSVINRLQLDSVHLQINSIGCPTCRAEYHKALKSYFEGYKDKLCDTCLSRLDKNPMRILDCKSPICSEIAKDAPKITDYLCDECRNHFDAVQKYLDAAGIEYTVDPTIVRGLDYYTKTVFEFVTDCIGAQGTVCGGGRYDGLIEELGGKHLPSLGFAMGMERLLMVMDKQGIEIPDNDECMLYIATMGDAAKVKAFELIKQVRSCGMIAETDVIGRGLRAQMKYADKIDARYSIVLGDNEIEQNTAKVKNMETGETAEVTLDGHFMEKFIEIQLSDEQKNK
;
A
#
# COMPACT_ATOMS: atom_id res chain seq x y z
N ASP A 1 -0.94 19.49 -4.03
CA ASP A 1 -2.40 19.60 -3.91
C ASP A 1 -2.80 18.92 -2.60
N THR A 2 -3.28 19.73 -1.66
CA THR A 2 -3.84 19.26 -0.40
C THR A 2 -5.35 19.10 -0.62
N ASP A 3 -5.80 17.88 -0.79
CA ASP A 3 -7.24 17.59 -0.84
C ASP A 3 -7.77 17.58 0.60
N ARG A 4 -8.53 18.62 0.96
CA ARG A 4 -9.19 18.74 2.25
C ARG A 4 -10.57 18.10 2.17
N SER A 5 -10.72 16.87 2.64
CA SER A 5 -12.04 16.31 2.85
C SER A 5 -12.62 16.84 4.17
N ARG A 6 -13.76 17.52 4.11
CA ARG A 6 -14.52 17.95 5.29
C ARG A 6 -15.47 16.83 5.70
N GLY A 7 -15.21 16.19 6.84
CA GLY A 7 -16.18 15.22 7.35
C GLY A 7 -15.80 14.43 8.58
N LEU A 8 -14.58 13.96 8.74
CA LEU A 8 -14.13 13.15 9.89
C LEU A 8 -12.64 13.40 10.12
N GLY A 9 -12.29 14.63 10.52
CA GLY A 9 -10.90 15.04 10.65
C GLY A 9 -10.24 15.34 9.30
N ASP A 10 -9.10 16.02 9.32
CA ASP A 10 -8.32 16.31 8.11
C ASP A 10 -7.60 15.03 7.65
N VAL A 11 -8.11 14.38 6.61
CA VAL A 11 -7.42 13.26 5.95
C VAL A 11 -6.49 13.83 4.88
N TYR A 12 -5.19 13.66 5.09
CA TYR A 12 -4.16 14.04 4.11
C TYR A 12 -3.70 12.81 3.35
N LYS A 13 -3.94 12.79 2.05
CA LYS A 13 -3.40 11.79 1.14
C LYS A 13 -2.09 12.31 0.57
N ARG A 14 -0.96 11.74 0.98
CA ARG A 14 0.36 12.09 0.45
C ARG A 14 1.10 10.83 0.01
N GLN A 15 1.51 10.82 -1.24
CA GLN A 15 2.52 9.91 -1.74
C GLN A 15 3.83 10.70 -1.81
N VAL A 16 4.83 10.29 -1.04
CA VAL A 16 6.12 10.97 -0.95
C VAL A 16 7.22 9.95 -1.12
N SER A 17 8.25 10.29 -1.91
CA SER A 17 9.50 9.55 -1.91
C SER A 17 10.21 9.75 -0.57
N CYS A 18 10.51 8.65 0.08
CA CYS A 18 11.27 8.62 1.33
C CYS A 18 12.72 8.22 1.05
N TYR A 19 13.66 8.78 1.80
CA TYR A 19 15.10 8.53 1.63
C TYR A 19 15.72 8.07 2.95
N ARG A 20 16.66 7.12 2.88
CA ARG A 20 17.46 6.68 4.04
C ARG A 20 18.88 6.33 3.63
N TYR A 21 19.81 6.55 4.56
CA TYR A 21 21.25 6.29 4.35
C TYR A 21 21.67 4.88 4.79
N GLU A 22 20.91 3.87 4.53
CA GLU A 22 21.23 2.52 4.96
C GLU A 22 21.81 1.68 3.81
N LYS A 23 22.51 0.59 4.17
CA LYS A 23 23.01 -0.35 3.16
C LYS A 23 21.80 -0.98 2.44
N PRO A 24 21.69 -0.83 1.10
CA PRO A 24 20.59 -1.41 0.36
C PRO A 24 20.67 -2.94 0.37
N GLN A 25 19.49 -3.57 0.45
CA GLN A 25 19.31 -5.01 0.33
C GLN A 25 17.90 -5.31 -0.16
N ALA A 26 17.58 -6.58 -0.46
CA ALA A 26 16.24 -6.95 -0.90
C ALA A 26 15.17 -6.43 0.06
N GLY A 27 14.17 -5.71 -0.44
CA GLY A 27 13.11 -5.09 0.35
C GLY A 27 13.52 -3.88 1.21
N ARG A 28 14.78 -3.39 1.09
CA ARG A 28 15.28 -2.23 1.84
C ARG A 28 16.04 -1.28 0.93
N LEU A 29 15.32 -0.46 0.18
CA LEU A 29 15.85 0.52 -0.76
C LEU A 29 16.27 1.81 -0.03
N ARG A 30 17.14 2.61 -0.68
CA ARG A 30 17.53 3.96 -0.19
C ARG A 30 16.48 5.02 -0.52
N GLU A 31 15.86 4.91 -1.67
CA GLU A 31 14.65 5.64 -2.05
C GLU A 31 13.49 4.65 -2.07
N PHE A 32 12.38 5.00 -1.44
CA PHE A 32 11.23 4.13 -1.31
C PHE A 32 9.97 4.95 -1.11
N HIS A 33 8.82 4.34 -1.39
CA HIS A 33 7.51 4.97 -1.23
C HIS A 33 6.75 4.30 -0.09
N GLN A 34 6.02 5.11 0.65
CA GLN A 34 5.12 4.64 1.70
C GLN A 34 3.76 5.30 1.53
N PHE A 35 2.72 4.58 1.91
CA PHE A 35 1.47 5.19 2.30
C PHE A 35 1.17 4.84 3.75
N GLY A 36 0.41 5.69 4.42
CA GLY A 36 0.07 5.49 5.82
C GLY A 36 -1.10 6.35 6.23
N ILE A 37 -1.54 6.12 7.45
CA ILE A 37 -2.58 6.92 8.11
C ILE A 37 -2.07 7.31 9.47
N GLU A 38 -2.35 8.54 9.85
CA GLU A 38 -2.08 9.09 11.17
C GLU A 38 -3.39 9.60 11.76
N GLU A 39 -3.69 9.19 12.97
CA GLU A 39 -4.88 9.56 13.73
C GLU A 39 -4.49 10.28 15.01
N TYR A 40 -5.19 11.35 15.33
CA TYR A 40 -4.87 12.23 16.43
C TYR A 40 -6.07 12.50 17.33
N GLY A 41 -5.83 12.60 18.65
CA GLY A 41 -6.80 13.11 19.61
C GLY A 41 -7.58 12.05 20.39
N THR A 42 -7.32 10.76 20.19
CA THR A 42 -7.97 9.68 20.93
C THR A 42 -7.00 8.83 21.73
N GLN A 43 -7.38 8.48 22.96
CA GLN A 43 -6.67 7.52 23.81
C GLN A 43 -7.39 6.17 23.87
N ASP A 44 -8.56 6.07 23.27
CA ASP A 44 -9.38 4.85 23.34
C ASP A 44 -8.71 3.71 22.54
N PRO A 45 -8.58 2.51 23.14
CA PRO A 45 -8.00 1.34 22.45
C PRO A 45 -8.78 0.87 21.22
N VAL A 46 -10.02 1.31 21.04
CA VAL A 46 -10.79 1.02 19.82
C VAL A 46 -10.13 1.61 18.57
N ALA A 47 -9.49 2.78 18.69
CA ALA A 47 -8.79 3.40 17.57
C ALA A 47 -7.57 2.59 17.13
N ASP A 48 -6.83 1.98 18.07
CA ASP A 48 -5.73 1.05 17.74
C ASP A 48 -6.26 -0.15 16.94
N ALA A 49 -7.38 -0.72 17.37
CA ALA A 49 -8.00 -1.85 16.68
C ALA A 49 -8.58 -1.45 15.32
N GLU A 50 -9.17 -0.27 15.18
CA GLU A 50 -9.68 0.27 13.91
C GLU A 50 -8.55 0.44 12.90
N LEU A 51 -7.42 1.02 13.33
CA LEU A 51 -6.24 1.21 12.48
C LEU A 51 -5.69 -0.13 11.99
N ILE A 52 -5.56 -1.12 12.87
CA ILE A 52 -5.13 -2.48 12.52
C ILE A 52 -6.14 -3.15 11.58
N SER A 53 -7.43 -3.01 11.83
CA SER A 53 -8.52 -3.55 10.99
C SER A 53 -8.48 -2.99 9.57
N LEU A 54 -8.17 -1.71 9.42
CA LEU A 54 -8.00 -1.09 8.11
C LEU A 54 -6.86 -1.74 7.33
N VAL A 55 -5.69 -1.92 7.96
CA VAL A 55 -4.55 -2.61 7.31
C VAL A 55 -4.91 -4.05 6.98
N SER A 56 -5.55 -4.80 7.90
CA SER A 56 -6.01 -6.17 7.65
C SER A 56 -6.95 -6.23 6.45
N SER A 57 -7.86 -5.25 6.31
CA SER A 57 -8.76 -5.17 5.16
C SER A 57 -8.02 -4.95 3.85
N VAL A 58 -6.96 -4.14 3.84
CA VAL A 58 -6.11 -3.96 2.64
C VAL A 58 -5.40 -5.26 2.29
N ILE A 59 -4.77 -5.92 3.27
CA ILE A 59 -4.06 -7.20 3.08
C ILE A 59 -4.99 -8.28 2.52
N ASN A 60 -6.19 -8.41 3.10
CA ASN A 60 -7.20 -9.39 2.67
C ASN A 60 -7.72 -9.08 1.26
N ARG A 61 -7.98 -7.80 0.93
CA ARG A 61 -8.44 -7.41 -0.42
C ARG A 61 -7.40 -7.65 -1.50
N LEU A 62 -6.12 -7.57 -1.14
CA LEU A 62 -5.00 -7.91 -2.02
C LEU A 62 -4.65 -9.41 -2.00
N GLN A 63 -5.39 -10.24 -1.24
CA GLN A 63 -5.19 -11.69 -1.13
C GLN A 63 -3.76 -12.07 -0.73
N LEU A 64 -3.17 -11.32 0.23
CA LEU A 64 -1.80 -11.53 0.70
C LEU A 64 -1.75 -12.53 1.85
N ASP A 65 -2.04 -13.80 1.59
CA ASP A 65 -2.19 -14.86 2.59
C ASP A 65 -0.90 -15.16 3.37
N SER A 66 0.27 -14.79 2.83
CA SER A 66 1.56 -14.95 3.51
C SER A 66 1.86 -13.84 4.52
N VAL A 67 0.99 -12.84 4.66
CA VAL A 67 1.21 -11.71 5.56
C VAL A 67 0.43 -11.91 6.86
N HIS A 68 1.14 -11.90 8.00
CA HIS A 68 0.57 -12.17 9.32
C HIS A 68 0.71 -10.95 10.23
N LEU A 69 -0.31 -10.71 11.06
CA LEU A 69 -0.30 -9.65 12.05
C LEU A 69 0.40 -10.10 13.33
N GLN A 70 1.36 -9.31 13.77
CA GLN A 70 1.98 -9.41 15.08
C GLN A 70 1.72 -8.13 15.86
N ILE A 71 1.34 -8.24 17.12
CA ILE A 71 1.06 -7.12 18.01
C ILE A 71 1.88 -7.22 19.29
N ASN A 72 2.17 -6.08 19.90
CA ASN A 72 2.78 -6.00 21.23
C ASN A 72 2.33 -4.73 21.94
N SER A 73 2.56 -4.67 23.24
CA SER A 73 2.52 -3.44 24.01
C SER A 73 3.90 -3.13 24.55
N ILE A 74 4.46 -1.99 24.21
CA ILE A 74 5.73 -1.50 24.77
C ILE A 74 5.55 -0.63 26.01
N GLY A 75 4.33 -0.55 26.52
CA GLY A 75 3.96 0.18 27.71
C GLY A 75 4.14 1.71 27.63
N CYS A 76 3.87 2.36 28.72
CA CYS A 76 4.15 3.78 28.92
C CYS A 76 5.60 4.01 29.41
N PRO A 77 6.07 5.26 29.56
CA PRO A 77 7.41 5.55 30.08
C PRO A 77 7.70 4.88 31.44
N THR A 78 6.70 4.78 32.33
CA THR A 78 6.84 4.11 33.64
C THR A 78 7.08 2.61 33.49
N CYS A 79 6.29 1.91 32.66
CA CYS A 79 6.49 0.50 32.36
C CYS A 79 7.86 0.24 31.77
N ARG A 80 8.30 1.07 30.82
CA ARG A 80 9.62 0.95 30.18
C ARG A 80 10.78 1.16 31.15
N ALA A 81 10.64 2.07 32.11
CA ALA A 81 11.69 2.30 33.10
C ALA A 81 12.00 1.03 33.93
N GLU A 82 10.96 0.33 34.40
CA GLU A 82 11.10 -0.91 35.13
C GLU A 82 11.58 -2.06 34.24
N TYR A 83 11.04 -2.16 33.04
CA TYR A 83 11.45 -3.16 32.05
C TYR A 83 12.91 -3.00 31.62
N HIS A 84 13.38 -1.76 31.40
CA HIS A 84 14.78 -1.50 31.07
C HIS A 84 15.75 -1.98 32.17
N LYS A 85 15.38 -1.80 33.44
CA LYS A 85 16.19 -2.32 34.57
C LYS A 85 16.28 -3.84 34.53
N ALA A 86 15.15 -4.50 34.29
CA ALA A 86 15.10 -5.96 34.21
C ALA A 86 15.89 -6.48 32.99
N LEU A 87 15.74 -5.88 31.82
CA LEU A 87 16.52 -6.25 30.64
C LEU A 87 18.02 -6.01 30.82
N LYS A 88 18.39 -4.86 31.38
CA LYS A 88 19.79 -4.55 31.64
C LYS A 88 20.40 -5.60 32.57
N SER A 89 19.76 -5.90 33.69
CA SER A 89 20.21 -6.93 34.63
C SER A 89 20.34 -8.31 33.97
N TYR A 90 19.37 -8.67 33.11
CA TYR A 90 19.41 -9.94 32.39
C TYR A 90 20.60 -10.00 31.41
N PHE A 91 20.76 -9.01 30.54
CA PHE A 91 21.82 -9.00 29.54
C PHE A 91 23.22 -8.76 30.10
N GLU A 92 23.35 -8.13 31.29
CA GLU A 92 24.63 -8.03 32.01
C GLU A 92 25.21 -9.40 32.33
N GLY A 93 24.36 -10.41 32.61
CA GLY A 93 24.77 -11.80 32.81
C GLY A 93 25.34 -12.48 31.53
N TYR A 94 25.13 -11.89 30.37
CA TYR A 94 25.60 -12.40 29.06
C TYR A 94 26.56 -11.45 28.36
N LYS A 95 27.10 -10.45 29.04
CA LYS A 95 27.88 -9.34 28.46
C LYS A 95 29.03 -9.83 27.57
N ASP A 96 29.70 -10.90 27.95
CA ASP A 96 30.84 -11.48 27.21
C ASP A 96 30.42 -12.20 25.90
N LYS A 97 29.14 -12.46 25.71
CA LYS A 97 28.56 -13.13 24.53
C LYS A 97 27.84 -12.18 23.57
N LEU A 98 27.58 -10.96 24.00
CA LEU A 98 26.90 -9.98 23.17
C LEU A 98 27.84 -9.43 22.08
N CYS A 99 27.28 -9.14 20.89
CA CYS A 99 28.01 -8.43 19.84
C CYS A 99 28.24 -6.96 20.21
N ASP A 100 29.27 -6.32 19.63
CA ASP A 100 29.67 -4.93 19.92
C ASP A 100 28.50 -3.93 19.84
N THR A 101 27.61 -4.12 18.87
CA THR A 101 26.39 -3.29 18.74
C THR A 101 25.48 -3.47 19.95
N CYS A 102 25.26 -4.69 20.42
CA CYS A 102 24.43 -4.97 21.60
C CYS A 102 25.08 -4.50 22.89
N LEU A 103 26.39 -4.59 23.02
CA LEU A 103 27.12 -3.97 24.14
C LEU A 103 26.88 -2.46 24.22
N SER A 104 26.92 -1.77 23.08
CA SER A 104 26.64 -0.33 23.05
C SER A 104 25.16 0.01 23.32
N ARG A 105 24.24 -0.90 23.04
CA ARG A 105 22.80 -0.76 23.30
C ARG A 105 22.43 -1.01 24.76
N LEU A 106 23.20 -1.80 25.46
CA LEU A 106 22.92 -2.22 26.84
C LEU A 106 22.69 -1.03 27.78
N ASP A 107 23.47 0.04 27.62
CA ASP A 107 23.35 1.26 28.43
C ASP A 107 22.38 2.30 27.86
N LYS A 108 22.18 2.32 26.53
CA LYS A 108 21.37 3.32 25.84
C LYS A 108 19.92 2.90 25.70
N ASN A 109 19.69 1.71 25.15
CA ASN A 109 18.36 1.17 24.91
C ASN A 109 18.41 -0.37 24.83
N PRO A 110 18.32 -1.07 25.97
CA PRO A 110 18.43 -2.53 26.02
C PRO A 110 17.31 -3.24 25.24
N MET A 111 16.16 -2.64 25.05
CA MET A 111 15.09 -3.20 24.21
C MET A 111 15.55 -3.49 22.77
N ARG A 112 16.47 -2.69 22.24
CA ARG A 112 17.02 -2.90 20.89
C ARG A 112 17.90 -4.14 20.76
N ILE A 113 18.26 -4.80 21.86
CA ILE A 113 18.98 -6.08 21.84
C ILE A 113 18.04 -7.20 21.40
N LEU A 114 16.74 -7.10 21.72
CA LEU A 114 15.71 -8.08 21.34
C LEU A 114 15.57 -8.23 19.81
N ASP A 115 15.81 -7.16 19.04
CA ASP A 115 15.78 -7.18 17.57
C ASP A 115 17.18 -7.39 16.94
N CYS A 116 18.14 -7.96 17.67
CA CYS A 116 19.47 -8.21 17.13
C CYS A 116 19.45 -9.39 16.16
N LYS A 117 20.04 -9.20 14.98
CA LYS A 117 20.12 -10.23 13.93
C LYS A 117 21.35 -11.15 14.09
N SER A 118 22.22 -10.93 15.10
CA SER A 118 23.30 -11.86 15.45
C SER A 118 22.71 -13.14 16.03
N PRO A 119 23.06 -14.35 15.53
CA PRO A 119 22.51 -15.60 16.02
C PRO A 119 22.66 -15.78 17.53
N ILE A 120 23.82 -15.40 18.09
CA ILE A 120 24.11 -15.53 19.55
C ILE A 120 23.20 -14.57 20.35
N CYS A 121 23.11 -13.29 19.93
CA CYS A 121 22.28 -12.32 20.63
C CYS A 121 20.79 -12.66 20.53
N SER A 122 20.35 -13.13 19.36
CA SER A 122 18.97 -13.56 19.13
C SER A 122 18.61 -14.77 19.99
N GLU A 123 19.52 -15.74 20.16
CA GLU A 123 19.29 -16.89 21.03
C GLU A 123 19.17 -16.48 22.50
N ILE A 124 20.07 -15.62 22.99
CA ILE A 124 20.01 -15.06 24.35
C ILE A 124 18.70 -14.27 24.55
N ALA A 125 18.23 -13.54 23.54
CA ALA A 125 17.04 -12.70 23.64
C ALA A 125 15.73 -13.51 23.79
N LYS A 126 15.69 -14.78 23.38
CA LYS A 126 14.49 -15.62 23.52
C LYS A 126 14.03 -15.80 24.96
N ASP A 127 14.98 -15.90 25.90
CA ASP A 127 14.69 -16.11 27.30
C ASP A 127 14.71 -14.80 28.13
N ALA A 128 14.79 -13.64 27.44
CA ALA A 128 14.78 -12.35 28.09
C ALA A 128 13.39 -12.05 28.71
N PRO A 129 13.33 -11.25 29.78
CA PRO A 129 12.08 -10.76 30.33
C PRO A 129 11.18 -10.15 29.25
N LYS A 130 9.88 -10.37 29.34
CA LYS A 130 8.89 -9.85 28.39
C LYS A 130 8.28 -8.55 28.90
N ILE A 131 8.13 -7.56 28.04
CA ILE A 131 7.53 -6.27 28.41
C ILE A 131 6.10 -6.43 28.97
N THR A 132 5.35 -7.40 28.48
CA THR A 132 3.99 -7.71 28.92
C THR A 132 3.88 -8.02 30.42
N ASP A 133 4.96 -8.47 31.05
CA ASP A 133 5.00 -8.78 32.49
C ASP A 133 5.25 -7.51 33.34
N TYR A 134 5.66 -6.40 32.71
CA TYR A 134 6.00 -5.12 33.34
C TYR A 134 4.99 -4.01 33.04
N LEU A 135 3.86 -4.33 32.39
CA LEU A 135 2.83 -3.35 32.10
C LEU A 135 2.12 -2.93 33.41
N CYS A 136 1.96 -1.62 33.59
CA CYS A 136 1.05 -1.10 34.61
C CYS A 136 -0.41 -1.45 34.25
N ASP A 137 -1.31 -1.32 35.22
CA ASP A 137 -2.74 -1.69 35.04
C ASP A 137 -3.39 -0.94 33.86
N GLU A 138 -3.08 0.35 33.66
CA GLU A 138 -3.58 1.13 32.55
C GLU A 138 -3.12 0.54 31.19
N CYS A 139 -1.83 0.27 31.04
CA CYS A 139 -1.29 -0.27 29.80
C CYS A 139 -1.76 -1.71 29.53
N ARG A 140 -1.92 -2.50 30.58
CA ARG A 140 -2.47 -3.85 30.49
C ARG A 140 -3.92 -3.82 30.04
N ASN A 141 -4.77 -3.03 30.70
CA ASN A 141 -6.19 -2.88 30.35
C ASN A 141 -6.36 -2.36 28.93
N HIS A 142 -5.51 -1.42 28.50
CA HIS A 142 -5.51 -0.92 27.12
C HIS A 142 -5.20 -2.04 26.12
N PHE A 143 -4.13 -2.81 26.36
CA PHE A 143 -3.71 -3.87 25.45
C PHE A 143 -4.72 -5.03 25.41
N ASP A 144 -5.30 -5.39 26.56
CA ASP A 144 -6.36 -6.40 26.64
C ASP A 144 -7.62 -5.96 25.88
N ALA A 145 -7.95 -4.66 25.93
CA ALA A 145 -9.06 -4.10 25.17
C ALA A 145 -8.80 -4.14 23.66
N VAL A 146 -7.59 -3.80 23.20
CA VAL A 146 -7.21 -3.92 21.79
C VAL A 146 -7.39 -5.36 21.30
N GLN A 147 -6.86 -6.35 22.04
CA GLN A 147 -7.01 -7.77 21.70
C GLN A 147 -8.49 -8.16 21.62
N LYS A 148 -9.31 -7.75 22.59
CA LYS A 148 -10.75 -8.02 22.59
C LYS A 148 -11.47 -7.45 21.36
N TYR A 149 -11.10 -6.25 20.90
CA TYR A 149 -11.67 -5.67 19.67
C TYR A 149 -11.24 -6.42 18.43
N LEU A 150 -9.97 -6.84 18.35
CA LEU A 150 -9.47 -7.65 17.23
C LEU A 150 -10.14 -9.02 17.17
N ASP A 151 -10.31 -9.68 18.31
CA ASP A 151 -11.04 -10.96 18.44
C ASP A 151 -12.51 -10.80 17.99
N ALA A 152 -13.17 -9.73 18.41
CA ALA A 152 -14.55 -9.44 18.01
C ALA A 152 -14.71 -9.14 16.52
N ALA A 153 -13.64 -8.60 15.90
CA ALA A 153 -13.57 -8.35 14.45
C ALA A 153 -13.14 -9.58 13.65
N GLY A 154 -12.79 -10.71 14.29
CA GLY A 154 -12.30 -11.92 13.65
C GLY A 154 -10.93 -11.75 13.00
N ILE A 155 -10.10 -10.84 13.51
CA ILE A 155 -8.75 -10.57 13.00
C ILE A 155 -7.77 -11.49 13.74
N GLU A 156 -7.11 -12.36 13.00
CA GLU A 156 -6.06 -13.23 13.55
C GLU A 156 -4.78 -12.45 13.79
N TYR A 157 -4.16 -12.67 14.96
CA TYR A 157 -2.89 -12.04 15.34
C TYR A 157 -2.06 -12.93 16.25
N THR A 158 -0.79 -12.60 16.36
CA THR A 158 0.13 -13.19 17.34
C THR A 158 0.65 -12.08 18.25
N VAL A 159 0.64 -12.33 19.57
CA VAL A 159 1.33 -11.44 20.52
C VAL A 159 2.82 -11.79 20.52
N ASP A 160 3.63 -10.87 19.99
CA ASP A 160 5.09 -11.04 19.96
C ASP A 160 5.78 -9.98 20.85
N PRO A 161 6.20 -10.35 22.07
CA PRO A 161 6.84 -9.42 23.00
C PRO A 161 8.23 -8.94 22.54
N THR A 162 8.77 -9.49 21.47
CA THR A 162 10.06 -9.09 20.90
C THR A 162 9.95 -7.92 19.91
N ILE A 163 8.72 -7.56 19.50
CA ILE A 163 8.52 -6.40 18.63
C ILE A 163 8.92 -5.13 19.37
N VAL A 164 9.99 -4.50 18.88
CA VAL A 164 10.45 -3.17 19.26
C VAL A 164 10.56 -2.33 18.01
N ARG A 165 9.89 -1.18 17.97
CA ARG A 165 9.89 -0.29 16.81
C ARG A 165 11.24 0.40 16.64
N GLY A 166 11.52 0.81 15.40
CA GLY A 166 12.74 1.50 15.01
C GLY A 166 12.97 2.86 15.67
N LEU A 167 11.94 3.46 16.26
CA LEU A 167 11.92 4.79 16.84
C LEU A 167 11.41 4.72 18.29
N ASP A 168 11.96 5.55 19.16
CA ASP A 168 11.75 5.46 20.60
C ASP A 168 10.50 6.19 21.10
N TYR A 169 9.81 6.92 20.21
CA TYR A 169 8.62 7.71 20.54
C TYR A 169 7.34 6.87 20.74
N TYR A 170 7.34 5.60 20.31
CA TYR A 170 6.16 4.74 20.47
C TYR A 170 5.79 4.50 21.93
N THR A 171 4.50 4.32 22.20
CA THR A 171 3.92 4.02 23.51
C THR A 171 2.81 3.00 23.35
N LYS A 172 2.48 2.25 24.44
CA LYS A 172 1.38 1.29 24.46
C LYS A 172 1.42 0.32 23.26
N THR A 173 0.40 0.33 22.40
CA THR A 173 0.26 -0.62 21.27
C THR A 173 1.26 -0.37 20.16
N VAL A 174 1.92 -1.43 19.71
CA VAL A 174 2.71 -1.49 18.47
C VAL A 174 2.33 -2.73 17.70
N PHE A 175 2.43 -2.66 16.37
CA PHE A 175 2.11 -3.80 15.52
C PHE A 175 2.95 -3.82 14.24
N GLU A 176 3.08 -5.00 13.67
CA GLU A 176 3.72 -5.25 12.39
C GLU A 176 2.92 -6.28 11.59
N PHE A 177 2.77 -6.03 10.29
CA PHE A 177 2.34 -7.04 9.33
C PHE A 177 3.58 -7.59 8.66
N VAL A 178 3.86 -8.85 8.91
CA VAL A 178 5.12 -9.51 8.52
C VAL A 178 4.89 -10.68 7.59
N THR A 179 5.90 -10.98 6.77
CA THR A 179 5.92 -12.14 5.88
C THR A 179 7.32 -12.70 5.76
N ASP A 180 7.43 -14.00 5.53
CA ASP A 180 8.71 -14.68 5.31
C ASP A 180 9.08 -14.76 3.81
N CYS A 181 8.14 -14.44 2.89
CA CYS A 181 8.35 -14.65 1.45
C CYS A 181 9.33 -13.68 0.80
N ILE A 182 9.65 -12.54 1.44
CA ILE A 182 10.59 -11.51 0.94
C ILE A 182 11.92 -11.46 1.72
N GLY A 183 12.24 -12.52 2.47
CA GLY A 183 13.50 -12.67 3.21
C GLY A 183 13.55 -11.90 4.53
N ALA A 184 14.76 -11.57 5.02
CA ALA A 184 15.01 -11.05 6.36
C ALA A 184 14.34 -9.70 6.71
N GLN A 185 13.78 -9.00 5.74
CA GLN A 185 13.10 -7.71 5.90
C GLN A 185 11.58 -7.85 5.71
N GLY A 186 11.00 -8.83 6.38
CA GLY A 186 9.61 -9.27 6.22
C GLY A 186 8.52 -8.28 6.63
N THR A 187 8.83 -7.18 7.33
CA THR A 187 7.81 -6.21 7.74
C THR A 187 7.30 -5.40 6.55
N VAL A 188 6.07 -5.64 6.12
CA VAL A 188 5.39 -4.93 5.02
C VAL A 188 4.79 -3.63 5.52
N CYS A 189 4.11 -3.68 6.67
CA CYS A 189 3.48 -2.55 7.33
C CYS A 189 3.85 -2.56 8.82
N GLY A 190 4.03 -1.40 9.39
CA GLY A 190 4.26 -1.29 10.82
C GLY A 190 3.78 0.04 11.37
N GLY A 191 3.23 -0.02 12.58
CA GLY A 191 2.63 1.12 13.23
C GLY A 191 2.52 0.97 14.73
N GLY A 192 1.75 1.85 15.32
CA GLY A 192 1.47 1.87 16.74
C GLY A 192 1.11 3.25 17.26
N ARG A 193 1.01 3.36 18.56
CA ARG A 193 0.65 4.56 19.31
C ARG A 193 1.89 5.34 19.74
N TYR A 194 1.81 6.67 19.74
CA TYR A 194 2.94 7.56 20.12
C TYR A 194 2.42 8.85 20.77
N ASP A 195 1.74 8.69 21.89
CA ASP A 195 0.99 9.75 22.60
C ASP A 195 1.84 10.96 23.03
N GLY A 196 3.15 10.80 23.21
CA GLY A 196 4.05 11.88 23.64
C GLY A 196 4.76 12.65 22.53
N LEU A 197 4.70 12.19 21.27
CA LEU A 197 5.53 12.74 20.19
C LEU A 197 5.24 14.21 19.88
N ILE A 198 3.96 14.58 19.82
CA ILE A 198 3.57 15.97 19.49
C ILE A 198 4.05 16.95 20.57
N GLU A 199 3.98 16.53 21.83
CA GLU A 199 4.47 17.32 22.98
C GLU A 199 6.00 17.45 22.95
N GLU A 200 6.74 16.38 22.64
CA GLU A 200 8.20 16.41 22.45
C GLU A 200 8.61 17.38 21.32
N LEU A 201 7.78 17.55 20.31
CA LEU A 201 7.99 18.47 19.19
C LEU A 201 7.53 19.90 19.50
N GLY A 202 7.12 20.20 20.74
CA GLY A 202 6.70 21.54 21.19
C GLY A 202 5.21 21.84 20.95
N GLY A 203 4.41 20.86 20.58
CA GLY A 203 2.96 20.97 20.48
C GLY A 203 2.23 20.75 21.80
N LYS A 204 0.90 20.71 21.76
CA LYS A 204 0.09 20.32 22.92
C LYS A 204 0.13 18.80 23.07
N HIS A 205 -0.12 18.29 24.30
CA HIS A 205 -0.33 16.87 24.50
C HIS A 205 -1.53 16.43 23.66
N LEU A 206 -1.27 15.58 22.67
CA LEU A 206 -2.26 15.06 21.74
C LEU A 206 -1.96 13.58 21.47
N PRO A 207 -2.78 12.66 22.00
CA PRO A 207 -2.62 11.24 21.72
C PRO A 207 -2.63 10.96 20.22
N SER A 208 -1.75 10.08 19.80
CA SER A 208 -1.51 9.86 18.38
C SER A 208 -1.20 8.41 18.09
N LEU A 209 -1.66 7.92 16.95
CA LEU A 209 -1.36 6.59 16.46
C LEU A 209 -1.34 6.61 14.93
N GLY A 210 -0.62 5.67 14.33
CA GLY A 210 -0.54 5.60 12.87
C GLY A 210 0.25 4.40 12.38
N PHE A 211 0.26 4.22 11.08
CA PHE A 211 1.08 3.21 10.41
C PHE A 211 1.70 3.73 9.13
N ALA A 212 2.75 3.06 8.71
CA ALA A 212 3.33 3.21 7.38
C ALA A 212 3.49 1.83 6.71
N MET A 213 3.06 1.73 5.46
CA MET A 213 3.19 0.54 4.62
C MET A 213 4.14 0.85 3.45
N GLY A 214 5.16 -0.01 3.28
CA GLY A 214 6.12 0.14 2.18
C GLY A 214 5.55 -0.37 0.86
N MET A 215 5.41 0.50 -0.13
CA MET A 215 4.82 0.16 -1.43
C MET A 215 5.64 -0.89 -2.18
N GLU A 216 6.96 -0.73 -2.23
CA GLU A 216 7.84 -1.69 -2.91
C GLU A 216 7.81 -3.07 -2.26
N ARG A 217 7.69 -3.13 -0.92
CA ARG A 217 7.55 -4.42 -0.21
C ARG A 217 6.22 -5.08 -0.50
N LEU A 218 5.14 -4.28 -0.53
CA LEU A 218 3.81 -4.76 -0.89
C LEU A 218 3.82 -5.41 -2.28
N LEU A 219 4.36 -4.70 -3.27
CA LEU A 219 4.51 -5.18 -4.65
C LEU A 219 5.39 -6.44 -4.73
N MET A 220 6.47 -6.51 -3.96
CA MET A 220 7.33 -7.71 -3.89
C MET A 220 6.57 -8.92 -3.34
N VAL A 221 5.70 -8.74 -2.35
CA VAL A 221 4.87 -9.84 -1.82
C VAL A 221 3.86 -10.29 -2.85
N MET A 222 3.19 -9.35 -3.53
CA MET A 222 2.24 -9.65 -4.62
C MET A 222 2.93 -10.46 -5.74
N ASP A 223 4.10 -10.03 -6.20
CA ASP A 223 4.90 -10.74 -7.22
C ASP A 223 5.25 -12.16 -6.76
N LYS A 224 5.71 -12.32 -5.50
CA LYS A 224 6.07 -13.62 -4.93
C LYS A 224 4.88 -14.58 -4.78
N GLN A 225 3.70 -14.06 -4.56
CA GLN A 225 2.46 -14.83 -4.48
C GLN A 225 1.78 -15.04 -5.86
N GLY A 226 2.35 -14.48 -6.94
CA GLY A 226 1.80 -14.59 -8.29
C GLY A 226 0.49 -13.83 -8.47
N ILE A 227 0.29 -12.75 -7.69
CA ILE A 227 -0.90 -11.90 -7.80
C ILE A 227 -0.70 -10.98 -8.99
N GLU A 228 -1.54 -11.15 -10.00
CA GLU A 228 -1.54 -10.28 -11.17
C GLU A 228 -2.11 -8.90 -10.81
N ILE A 229 -1.35 -7.86 -11.13
CA ILE A 229 -1.84 -6.49 -11.06
C ILE A 229 -2.52 -6.22 -12.39
N PRO A 230 -3.83 -5.88 -12.38
CA PRO A 230 -4.52 -5.57 -13.62
C PRO A 230 -3.79 -4.45 -14.37
N ASP A 231 -3.43 -4.71 -15.60
CA ASP A 231 -2.90 -3.68 -16.49
C ASP A 231 -4.07 -2.79 -16.92
N ASN A 232 -4.20 -1.63 -16.29
CA ASN A 232 -5.23 -0.66 -16.65
C ASN A 232 -4.83 0.23 -17.84
N ASP A 233 -3.65 0.00 -18.41
CA ASP A 233 -3.10 0.78 -19.53
C ASP A 233 -3.49 0.20 -20.91
N GLU A 234 -4.44 -0.73 -20.97
CA GLU A 234 -4.96 -1.26 -22.23
C GLU A 234 -5.66 -0.16 -23.04
N CYS A 235 -5.16 0.09 -24.24
CA CYS A 235 -5.80 1.03 -25.15
C CYS A 235 -7.16 0.49 -25.59
N MET A 236 -8.24 1.02 -25.02
CA MET A 236 -9.60 0.58 -25.34
C MET A 236 -9.98 0.86 -26.80
N LEU A 237 -9.60 2.02 -27.34
CA LEU A 237 -9.95 2.41 -28.69
C LEU A 237 -8.80 3.14 -29.39
N TYR A 238 -8.42 2.67 -30.56
CA TYR A 238 -7.54 3.39 -31.48
C TYR A 238 -8.33 3.90 -32.70
N ILE A 239 -8.25 5.20 -32.99
CA ILE A 239 -8.91 5.79 -34.15
C ILE A 239 -7.84 6.13 -35.20
N ALA A 240 -7.78 5.36 -36.28
CA ALA A 240 -6.93 5.64 -37.44
C ALA A 240 -7.65 6.65 -38.35
N THR A 241 -6.89 7.60 -38.90
CA THR A 241 -7.47 8.73 -39.67
C THR A 241 -6.85 8.90 -41.04
N MET A 242 -7.67 9.26 -42.01
CA MET A 242 -7.25 9.70 -43.35
C MET A 242 -7.93 11.04 -43.67
N GLY A 243 -7.13 12.08 -43.83
CA GLY A 243 -7.64 13.46 -44.08
C GLY A 243 -7.86 14.29 -42.81
N ASP A 244 -7.96 15.60 -42.99
CA ASP A 244 -8.00 16.52 -41.86
C ASP A 244 -9.38 16.55 -41.18
N ALA A 245 -10.46 16.36 -41.89
CA ALA A 245 -11.80 16.23 -41.30
C ALA A 245 -11.89 15.01 -40.36
N ALA A 246 -11.29 13.88 -40.79
CA ALA A 246 -11.22 12.67 -39.99
C ALA A 246 -10.40 12.87 -38.69
N LYS A 247 -9.30 13.63 -38.73
CA LYS A 247 -8.51 13.95 -37.53
C LYS A 247 -9.31 14.77 -36.52
N VAL A 248 -10.06 15.77 -36.97
CA VAL A 248 -10.91 16.60 -36.10
C VAL A 248 -11.98 15.74 -35.43
N LYS A 249 -12.67 14.88 -36.18
CA LYS A 249 -13.68 13.98 -35.64
C LYS A 249 -13.08 12.94 -34.68
N ALA A 250 -11.95 12.35 -35.02
CA ALA A 250 -11.24 11.43 -34.15
C ALA A 250 -10.88 12.08 -32.79
N PHE A 251 -10.43 13.33 -32.80
CA PHE A 251 -10.10 14.04 -31.57
C PHE A 251 -11.34 14.30 -30.70
N GLU A 252 -12.49 14.63 -31.32
CA GLU A 252 -13.77 14.75 -30.62
C GLU A 252 -14.19 13.44 -29.95
N LEU A 253 -14.16 12.32 -30.70
CA LEU A 253 -14.56 11.01 -30.19
C LEU A 253 -13.61 10.51 -29.08
N ILE A 254 -12.30 10.67 -29.25
CA ILE A 254 -11.30 10.32 -28.23
C ILE A 254 -11.57 11.08 -26.93
N LYS A 255 -11.91 12.37 -27.01
CA LYS A 255 -12.27 13.14 -25.81
C LYS A 255 -13.49 12.53 -25.10
N GLN A 256 -14.50 12.08 -25.85
CA GLN A 256 -15.67 11.41 -25.25
C GLN A 256 -15.28 10.11 -24.54
N VAL A 257 -14.49 9.24 -25.19
CA VAL A 257 -14.01 7.97 -24.61
C VAL A 257 -13.18 8.23 -23.34
N ARG A 258 -12.25 9.18 -23.41
CA ARG A 258 -11.40 9.55 -22.26
C ARG A 258 -12.19 10.15 -21.10
N SER A 259 -13.28 10.86 -21.36
CA SER A 259 -14.13 11.41 -20.29
C SER A 259 -14.88 10.32 -19.50
N CYS A 260 -15.00 9.12 -20.08
CA CYS A 260 -15.53 7.93 -19.40
C CYS A 260 -14.43 7.10 -18.68
N GLY A 261 -13.21 7.63 -18.55
CA GLY A 261 -12.10 6.95 -17.86
C GLY A 261 -11.39 5.86 -18.70
N MET A 262 -11.71 5.73 -19.99
CA MET A 262 -11.10 4.76 -20.88
C MET A 262 -9.93 5.37 -21.64
N ILE A 263 -8.91 4.55 -21.97
CA ILE A 263 -7.78 4.98 -22.78
C ILE A 263 -8.15 4.89 -24.26
N ALA A 264 -7.98 5.99 -24.98
CA ALA A 264 -8.18 6.03 -26.43
C ALA A 264 -7.10 6.88 -27.09
N GLU A 265 -6.63 6.43 -28.27
CA GLU A 265 -5.54 7.05 -29.01
C GLU A 265 -5.85 7.25 -30.50
N THR A 266 -5.11 8.16 -31.11
CA THR A 266 -5.08 8.38 -32.56
C THR A 266 -3.65 8.72 -33.01
N ASP A 267 -3.41 8.76 -34.32
CA ASP A 267 -2.13 9.17 -34.84
C ASP A 267 -1.86 10.67 -34.68
N VAL A 268 -0.80 11.00 -33.97
CA VAL A 268 -0.35 12.38 -33.72
C VAL A 268 0.88 12.79 -34.53
N ILE A 269 1.47 11.88 -35.33
CA ILE A 269 2.70 12.13 -36.08
C ILE A 269 2.54 12.05 -37.59
N GLY A 270 1.32 11.84 -38.10
CA GLY A 270 1.01 11.85 -39.52
C GLY A 270 1.37 10.57 -40.28
N ARG A 271 1.24 9.41 -39.64
CA ARG A 271 1.47 8.10 -40.27
C ARG A 271 0.41 7.80 -41.33
N GLY A 272 0.78 7.09 -42.40
CA GLY A 272 -0.20 6.51 -43.33
C GLY A 272 -1.04 5.40 -42.64
N LEU A 273 -2.24 5.14 -43.17
CA LEU A 273 -3.22 4.22 -42.56
C LEU A 273 -2.64 2.87 -42.16
N ARG A 274 -1.85 2.22 -43.02
CA ARG A 274 -1.22 0.92 -42.73
C ARG A 274 -0.30 0.99 -41.51
N ALA A 275 0.42 2.09 -41.33
CA ALA A 275 1.33 2.27 -40.18
C ALA A 275 0.55 2.59 -38.90
N GLN A 276 -0.56 3.31 -39.01
CA GLN A 276 -1.48 3.57 -37.90
C GLN A 276 -2.09 2.25 -37.38
N MET A 277 -2.59 1.39 -38.25
CA MET A 277 -3.16 0.08 -37.86
C MET A 277 -2.09 -0.85 -37.26
N LYS A 278 -0.86 -0.85 -37.79
CA LYS A 278 0.26 -1.57 -37.18
C LYS A 278 0.62 -1.04 -35.78
N TYR A 279 0.41 0.25 -35.57
CA TYR A 279 0.64 0.84 -34.24
C TYR A 279 -0.49 0.49 -33.27
N ALA A 280 -1.76 0.50 -33.73
CA ALA A 280 -2.88 0.02 -32.95
C ALA A 280 -2.67 -1.42 -32.43
N ASP A 281 -2.18 -2.30 -33.32
CA ASP A 281 -1.80 -3.68 -32.97
C ASP A 281 -0.62 -3.73 -32.00
N LYS A 282 0.39 -2.87 -32.15
CA LYS A 282 1.56 -2.81 -31.27
C LYS A 282 1.23 -2.38 -29.84
N ILE A 283 0.23 -1.52 -29.66
CA ILE A 283 -0.23 -1.04 -28.34
C ILE A 283 -1.39 -1.87 -27.80
N ASP A 284 -1.64 -3.04 -28.37
CA ASP A 284 -2.70 -3.98 -27.99
C ASP A 284 -4.07 -3.30 -27.86
N ALA A 285 -4.39 -2.39 -28.81
CA ALA A 285 -5.69 -1.70 -28.81
C ALA A 285 -6.81 -2.72 -28.95
N ARG A 286 -7.75 -2.73 -28.00
CA ARG A 286 -8.87 -3.68 -27.99
C ARG A 286 -9.83 -3.47 -29.15
N TYR A 287 -10.10 -2.22 -29.47
CA TYR A 287 -10.92 -1.83 -30.61
C TYR A 287 -10.21 -0.83 -31.50
N SER A 288 -10.56 -0.85 -32.80
CA SER A 288 -10.10 0.16 -33.75
C SER A 288 -11.25 0.68 -34.62
N ILE A 289 -11.14 1.96 -35.01
CA ILE A 289 -11.97 2.61 -35.98
C ILE A 289 -11.06 3.22 -37.06
N VAL A 290 -11.48 3.15 -38.32
CA VAL A 290 -10.87 3.89 -39.41
C VAL A 290 -11.84 4.99 -39.85
N LEU A 291 -11.38 6.25 -39.83
CA LEU A 291 -12.12 7.40 -40.30
C LEU A 291 -11.46 7.96 -41.53
N GLY A 292 -12.25 8.08 -42.58
CA GLY A 292 -11.94 8.79 -43.82
C GLY A 292 -13.12 9.69 -44.24
N ASP A 293 -13.05 10.26 -45.44
CA ASP A 293 -14.07 11.19 -45.92
C ASP A 293 -15.46 10.52 -46.02
N ASN A 294 -15.52 9.24 -46.40
CA ASN A 294 -16.79 8.51 -46.51
C ASN A 294 -17.47 8.35 -45.13
N GLU A 295 -16.71 7.97 -44.08
CA GLU A 295 -17.24 7.79 -42.72
C GLU A 295 -17.73 9.14 -42.17
N ILE A 296 -17.05 10.22 -42.48
CA ILE A 296 -17.46 11.57 -42.07
C ILE A 296 -18.74 12.01 -42.79
N GLU A 297 -18.84 11.80 -44.12
CA GLU A 297 -20.03 12.15 -44.89
C GLU A 297 -21.26 11.34 -44.49
N GLN A 298 -21.08 10.04 -44.19
CA GLN A 298 -22.17 9.14 -43.79
C GLN A 298 -22.48 9.26 -42.29
N ASN A 299 -21.66 9.95 -41.53
CA ASN A 299 -21.74 10.05 -40.07
C ASN A 299 -21.78 8.66 -39.36
N THR A 300 -21.17 7.64 -39.97
CA THR A 300 -21.09 6.27 -39.43
C THR A 300 -19.70 5.69 -39.64
N ALA A 301 -19.28 4.78 -38.74
CA ALA A 301 -18.04 4.05 -38.89
C ALA A 301 -18.18 2.62 -38.35
N LYS A 302 -17.23 1.76 -38.70
CA LYS A 302 -17.14 0.41 -38.17
C LYS A 302 -16.11 0.34 -37.02
N VAL A 303 -16.59 -0.04 -35.86
CA VAL A 303 -15.72 -0.46 -34.74
C VAL A 303 -15.29 -1.91 -34.98
N LYS A 304 -14.01 -2.15 -35.04
CA LYS A 304 -13.45 -3.51 -35.17
C LYS A 304 -12.89 -3.95 -33.84
N ASN A 305 -13.34 -5.10 -33.34
CA ASN A 305 -12.68 -5.83 -32.27
C ASN A 305 -11.35 -6.38 -32.81
N MET A 306 -10.22 -6.01 -32.23
CA MET A 306 -8.89 -6.37 -32.76
C MET A 306 -8.53 -7.84 -32.48
N GLU A 307 -9.09 -8.44 -31.45
CA GLU A 307 -8.88 -9.85 -31.08
C GLU A 307 -9.69 -10.79 -31.97
N THR A 308 -11.00 -10.57 -32.06
CA THR A 308 -11.92 -11.46 -32.80
C THR A 308 -12.03 -11.12 -34.30
N GLY A 309 -11.69 -9.88 -34.67
CA GLY A 309 -11.88 -9.36 -36.02
C GLY A 309 -13.32 -8.99 -36.35
N GLU A 310 -14.28 -9.20 -35.45
CA GLU A 310 -15.70 -8.81 -35.65
C GLU A 310 -15.83 -7.29 -35.78
N THR A 311 -16.82 -6.86 -36.53
CA THR A 311 -17.09 -5.43 -36.74
C THR A 311 -18.55 -5.10 -36.45
N ALA A 312 -18.76 -3.94 -35.78
CA ALA A 312 -20.07 -3.38 -35.53
C ALA A 312 -20.13 -1.93 -36.02
N GLU A 313 -21.30 -1.46 -36.42
CA GLU A 313 -21.50 -0.08 -36.89
C GLU A 313 -21.85 0.84 -35.72
N VAL A 314 -21.25 2.03 -35.73
CA VAL A 314 -21.52 3.11 -34.78
C VAL A 314 -21.79 4.42 -35.51
N THR A 315 -22.61 5.28 -34.91
CA THR A 315 -22.80 6.66 -35.39
C THR A 315 -21.71 7.57 -34.79
N LEU A 316 -21.30 8.59 -35.55
CA LEU A 316 -20.23 9.51 -35.10
C LEU A 316 -20.82 10.80 -34.50
N ASP A 317 -21.97 10.70 -33.86
CA ASP A 317 -22.72 11.80 -33.24
C ASP A 317 -22.70 11.67 -31.67
N GLY A 318 -23.65 12.36 -31.02
CA GLY A 318 -23.81 12.34 -29.57
C GLY A 318 -24.13 10.96 -28.98
N HIS A 319 -24.53 9.97 -29.78
CA HIS A 319 -24.85 8.60 -29.37
C HIS A 319 -23.67 7.63 -29.53
N PHE A 320 -22.52 8.13 -29.98
CA PHE A 320 -21.34 7.31 -30.20
C PHE A 320 -20.95 6.47 -28.95
N MET A 321 -20.88 7.10 -27.80
CA MET A 321 -20.48 6.43 -26.56
C MET A 321 -21.47 5.37 -26.11
N GLU A 322 -22.77 5.63 -26.26
CA GLU A 322 -23.82 4.66 -25.93
C GLU A 322 -23.65 3.38 -26.76
N LYS A 323 -23.51 3.54 -28.08
CA LYS A 323 -23.30 2.43 -29.02
C LYS A 323 -21.97 1.71 -28.76
N PHE A 324 -20.91 2.44 -28.48
CA PHE A 324 -19.61 1.84 -28.21
C PHE A 324 -19.61 0.98 -26.93
N ILE A 325 -20.29 1.44 -25.88
CA ILE A 325 -20.47 0.67 -24.63
C ILE A 325 -21.34 -0.57 -24.88
N GLU A 326 -22.40 -0.49 -25.66
CA GLU A 326 -23.22 -1.65 -26.03
C GLU A 326 -22.39 -2.74 -26.72
N ILE A 327 -21.48 -2.36 -27.62
CA ILE A 327 -20.56 -3.29 -28.29
C ILE A 327 -19.65 -3.99 -27.28
N GLN A 328 -19.05 -3.23 -26.38
CA GLN A 328 -18.18 -3.79 -25.34
C GLN A 328 -18.90 -4.80 -24.46
N LEU A 329 -20.10 -4.46 -23.97
CA LEU A 329 -20.93 -5.35 -23.15
C LEU A 329 -21.36 -6.63 -23.90
N SER A 330 -21.67 -6.51 -25.19
CA SER A 330 -22.00 -7.67 -26.03
C SER A 330 -20.83 -8.62 -26.20
N ASP A 331 -19.61 -8.08 -26.40
CA ASP A 331 -18.40 -8.87 -26.56
C ASP A 331 -17.99 -9.58 -25.25
N GLU A 332 -18.16 -8.90 -24.11
CA GLU A 332 -17.89 -9.51 -22.79
C GLU A 332 -18.86 -10.66 -22.45
N GLN A 333 -20.11 -10.57 -22.93
CA GLN A 333 -21.09 -11.65 -22.74
C GLN A 333 -20.81 -12.88 -23.62
N LYS A 334 -20.20 -12.71 -24.80
CA LYS A 334 -19.80 -13.81 -25.68
C LYS A 334 -18.58 -14.57 -25.19
N ASN A 335 -17.71 -13.91 -24.40
CA ASN A 335 -16.45 -14.47 -23.88
C ASN A 335 -16.59 -15.13 -22.50
N LYS A 336 -17.79 -15.10 -21.91
CA LYS A 336 -18.17 -15.85 -20.69
C LYS A 336 -18.88 -17.15 -21.04
#